data_dc75899278f6253e2005f5f64d3f35c7
#
_entry.id   dc75899278f6253e2005f5f64d3f35c7
#
_cell.length_a   1.000
_cell.length_b   1.000
_cell.length_c   1.000
_cell.angle_alpha   90.00
_cell.angle_beta   90.00
_cell.angle_gamma   90.00
#
_symmetry.space_group_name_H-M   'P 1'
#
loop_
_entity.id
_entity.type
_entity.pdbx_description
1 polymer ?
#
loop_
_entity_poly.entity_id
_entity_poly.type
_entity_poly.pdbx_seq_one_letter_code
_entity_poly.pdbx_strand_id
1 'polypeptide(L)'
;MKGNIYEQVEKSIKRELTFKRGDIILANLDGIGSEQKGLRPVLIMQNDNHNESSNTLIVICLTSKEKRLDMKCHVKLFDGSIALCEQIRTIDKSRVIKKLCRINSFQLREVEAAIRNSMRL
;
A
#
# COMPACT_ATOMS: atom_id res chain seq x y z
N MET A 1 -28.35 -17.75 11.07
CA MET A 1 -27.76 -17.88 10.26
C MET A 1 -27.25 -17.13 9.75
N LYS A 2 -26.83 -16.98 9.34
CA LYS A 2 -26.06 -16.78 9.03
C LYS A 2 -25.71 -16.16 7.88
N GLY A 3 -25.88 -15.26 7.28
CA GLY A 3 -25.55 -14.66 6.04
C GLY A 3 -25.69 -15.62 4.86
N ASN A 4 -25.66 -15.12 3.65
CA ASN A 4 -25.70 -15.96 2.47
C ASN A 4 -24.30 -16.49 2.14
N ILE A 5 -24.21 -17.37 1.16
CA ILE A 5 -22.95 -18.00 0.78
C ILE A 5 -21.93 -16.99 0.27
N TYR A 6 -22.37 -15.93 -0.41
CA TYR A 6 -21.48 -14.89 -0.91
C TYR A 6 -20.80 -14.15 0.23
N GLU A 7 -21.51 -13.83 1.29
CA GLU A 7 -20.95 -13.20 2.48
C GLU A 7 -19.94 -14.12 3.16
N GLN A 8 -20.21 -15.41 3.24
CA GLN A 8 -19.31 -16.38 3.83
C GLN A 8 -18.02 -16.51 3.01
N VAL A 9 -18.14 -16.52 1.67
CA VAL A 9 -16.98 -16.57 0.78
C VAL A 9 -16.13 -15.32 0.93
N GLU A 10 -16.73 -14.14 0.97
CA GLU A 10 -16.03 -12.89 1.18
C GLU A 10 -15.28 -12.87 2.51
N LYS A 11 -15.91 -13.35 3.59
CA LYS A 11 -15.27 -13.44 4.89
C LYS A 11 -14.07 -14.39 4.87
N SER A 12 -14.20 -15.53 4.18
CA SER A 12 -13.11 -16.50 4.05
C SER A 12 -11.93 -15.90 3.30
N ILE A 13 -12.18 -15.22 2.18
CA ILE A 13 -11.14 -14.54 1.41
C ILE A 13 -10.44 -13.50 2.27
N LYS A 14 -11.19 -12.67 2.99
CA LYS A 14 -10.62 -11.65 3.86
C LYS A 14 -9.80 -12.23 5.00
N ARG A 15 -10.20 -13.36 5.55
CA ARG A 15 -9.45 -14.04 6.61
C ARG A 15 -8.13 -14.60 6.13
N GLU A 16 -8.05 -15.06 4.88
CA GLU A 16 -6.83 -15.59 4.30
C GLU A 16 -5.81 -14.50 4.00
N LEU A 17 -6.28 -13.25 3.84
CA LEU A 17 -5.40 -12.12 3.58
C LEU A 17 -4.97 -11.48 4.89
N THR A 18 -3.73 -11.76 5.28
CA THR A 18 -3.08 -11.05 6.40
C THR A 18 -2.20 -9.96 5.82
N PHE A 19 -2.30 -8.77 6.39
CA PHE A 19 -1.56 -7.60 5.91
C PHE A 19 -0.48 -7.23 6.92
N LYS A 20 0.73 -6.99 6.42
CA LYS A 20 1.88 -6.60 7.22
C LYS A 20 2.49 -5.33 6.67
N ARG A 21 3.00 -4.49 7.58
CA ARG A 21 3.77 -3.31 7.21
C ARG A 21 4.96 -3.75 6.35
N GLY A 22 5.10 -3.14 5.19
CA GLY A 22 6.12 -3.53 4.21
C GLY A 22 5.62 -4.44 3.10
N ASP A 23 4.37 -4.92 3.17
CA ASP A 23 3.78 -5.68 2.07
C ASP A 23 3.44 -4.76 0.91
N ILE A 24 3.72 -5.22 -0.31
CA ILE A 24 3.24 -4.58 -1.54
C ILE A 24 2.03 -5.36 -2.01
N ILE A 25 0.93 -4.65 -2.21
CA ILE A 25 -0.35 -5.22 -2.62
C ILE A 25 -0.83 -4.57 -3.91
N LEU A 26 -1.64 -5.29 -4.67
CA LEU A 26 -2.36 -4.72 -5.80
C LEU A 26 -3.72 -4.28 -5.29
N ALA A 27 -4.06 -3.01 -5.49
CA ALA A 27 -5.31 -2.44 -5.03
C ALA A 27 -5.98 -1.61 -6.11
N ASN A 28 -7.30 -1.50 -6.02
CA ASN A 28 -8.08 -0.64 -6.90
C ASN A 28 -8.22 0.73 -6.22
N LEU A 29 -7.60 1.75 -6.82
CA LEU A 29 -7.56 3.10 -6.27
C LEU A 29 -8.52 4.03 -7.02
N ASP A 30 -9.14 4.94 -6.26
CA ASP A 30 -9.82 6.09 -6.84
C ASP A 30 -8.85 7.28 -6.79
N GLY A 31 -8.82 8.10 -7.82
CA GLY A 31 -7.93 9.24 -7.84
C GLY A 31 -8.52 10.39 -8.65
N ILE A 32 -8.03 11.60 -8.35
CA ILE A 32 -8.44 12.83 -9.03
C ILE A 32 -7.17 13.59 -9.42
N GLY A 33 -7.14 14.10 -10.65
CA GLY A 33 -6.02 14.91 -11.13
C GLY A 33 -4.72 14.11 -11.22
N SER A 34 -3.70 14.51 -10.47
CA SER A 34 -2.38 13.88 -10.48
C SER A 34 -2.27 12.68 -9.52
N GLU A 35 -3.33 12.33 -8.81
CA GLU A 35 -3.30 11.17 -7.93
C GLU A 35 -3.27 9.87 -8.72
N GLN A 36 -2.61 8.85 -8.17
CA GLN A 36 -2.63 7.51 -8.76
C GLN A 36 -4.04 6.93 -8.67
N LYS A 37 -4.49 6.27 -9.74
CA LYS A 37 -5.83 5.68 -9.81
C LYS A 37 -5.82 4.40 -10.63
N GLY A 38 -6.90 3.61 -10.51
CA GLY A 38 -7.04 2.31 -11.16
C GLY A 38 -6.36 1.21 -10.39
N LEU A 39 -6.08 0.09 -11.06
CA LEU A 39 -5.35 -1.02 -10.43
C LEU A 39 -3.88 -0.64 -10.32
N ARG A 40 -3.39 -0.50 -9.08
CA ARG A 40 -2.05 -0.03 -8.82
C ARG A 40 -1.40 -0.81 -7.67
N PRO A 41 -0.09 -1.04 -7.75
CA PRO A 41 0.63 -1.54 -6.59
C PRO A 41 0.76 -0.44 -5.55
N VAL A 42 0.59 -0.78 -4.29
CA VAL A 42 0.78 0.13 -3.16
C VAL A 42 1.53 -0.58 -2.05
N LEU A 43 2.25 0.18 -1.25
CA LEU A 43 3.05 -0.33 -0.14
C LEU A 43 2.33 -0.05 1.17
N ILE A 44 2.12 -1.07 1.99
CA ILE A 44 1.50 -0.91 3.31
C ILE A 44 2.52 -0.33 4.28
N MET A 45 2.23 0.83 4.82
CA MET A 45 3.06 1.49 5.84
C MET A 45 2.38 1.57 7.20
N GLN A 46 1.10 1.23 7.28
CA GLN A 46 0.37 1.20 8.54
C GLN A 46 0.98 0.17 9.51
N ASN A 47 0.97 0.49 10.80
CA ASN A 47 1.50 -0.43 11.82
C ASN A 47 0.69 -1.73 11.86
N ASP A 48 1.35 -2.81 12.31
CA ASP A 48 0.75 -4.13 12.25
C ASP A 48 -0.46 -4.32 13.19
N ASN A 49 -0.52 -3.59 14.29
CA ASN A 49 -1.68 -3.66 15.18
C ASN A 49 -2.94 -3.16 14.46
N HIS A 50 -2.83 -2.04 13.74
CA HIS A 50 -3.94 -1.51 12.96
C HIS A 50 -4.21 -2.35 11.71
N ASN A 51 -3.18 -2.93 11.11
CA ASN A 51 -3.35 -3.84 9.97
C ASN A 51 -4.24 -5.02 10.35
N GLU A 52 -4.14 -5.50 11.59
CA GLU A 52 -4.96 -6.60 12.06
C GLU A 52 -6.38 -6.16 12.44
N SER A 53 -6.50 -5.04 13.14
CA SER A 53 -7.76 -4.65 13.77
C SER A 53 -8.63 -3.70 12.96
N SER A 54 -8.05 -2.93 12.02
CA SER A 54 -8.78 -1.92 11.26
C SER A 54 -9.29 -2.47 9.92
N ASN A 55 -10.36 -1.88 9.43
CA ASN A 55 -10.88 -2.17 8.08
C ASN A 55 -10.13 -1.40 6.99
N THR A 56 -9.22 -0.52 7.38
CA THR A 56 -8.49 0.35 6.44
C THR A 56 -6.98 0.12 6.55
N LEU A 57 -6.27 0.51 5.49
CA LEU A 57 -4.82 0.43 5.39
C LEU A 57 -4.27 1.78 4.98
N ILE A 58 -3.22 2.25 5.65
CA ILE A 58 -2.46 3.42 5.21
C ILE A 58 -1.37 2.91 4.27
N VAL A 59 -1.37 3.40 3.05
CA VAL A 59 -0.50 2.93 1.98
C VAL A 59 0.24 4.07 1.29
N ILE A 60 1.35 3.72 0.65
CA ILE A 60 2.13 4.61 -0.21
C ILE A 60 1.94 4.14 -1.64
N CYS A 61 1.63 5.07 -2.56
CA CYS A 61 1.47 4.73 -3.97
C CYS A 61 2.81 4.45 -4.62
N LEU A 62 2.83 3.48 -5.53
CA LEU A 62 4.02 3.13 -6.32
C LEU A 62 3.80 3.51 -7.78
N THR A 63 4.89 3.79 -8.49
CA THR A 63 4.88 4.08 -9.91
C THR A 63 6.03 3.37 -10.61
N SER A 64 5.90 3.12 -11.91
CA SER A 64 6.98 2.60 -12.74
C SER A 64 7.83 3.72 -13.40
N LYS A 65 7.47 4.98 -13.20
CA LYS A 65 8.12 6.12 -13.87
C LYS A 65 9.37 6.56 -13.12
N GLU A 66 10.54 6.13 -13.58
CA GLU A 66 11.82 6.41 -12.92
C GLU A 66 12.29 7.86 -12.98
N LYS A 67 11.75 8.67 -13.89
CA LYS A 67 12.16 10.07 -14.06
C LYS A 67 11.94 10.95 -12.82
N ARG A 68 11.29 10.42 -11.79
CA ARG A 68 11.04 11.15 -10.54
C ARG A 68 11.99 10.77 -9.42
N LEU A 69 13.04 10.01 -9.72
CA LEU A 69 14.00 9.56 -8.70
C LEU A 69 14.88 10.68 -8.13
N ASP A 70 14.92 11.84 -8.78
CA ASP A 70 15.65 13.01 -8.26
C ASP A 70 14.97 13.65 -7.04
N MET A 71 13.73 13.30 -6.76
CA MET A 71 13.00 13.83 -5.61
C MET A 71 13.30 13.03 -4.36
N LYS A 72 13.59 13.73 -3.25
CA LYS A 72 13.96 13.09 -1.96
C LYS A 72 12.85 12.25 -1.35
N CYS A 73 11.60 12.49 -1.75
CA CYS A 73 10.46 11.72 -1.27
C CYS A 73 10.13 10.52 -2.16
N HIS A 74 10.97 10.24 -3.17
CA HIS A 74 10.78 9.09 -4.04
C HIS A 74 11.90 8.07 -3.81
N VAL A 75 11.52 6.81 -3.61
CA VAL A 75 12.46 5.73 -3.30
C VAL A 75 12.27 4.59 -4.29
N LYS A 76 13.35 4.23 -5.00
CA LYS A 76 13.33 3.06 -5.88
C LYS A 76 13.42 1.80 -5.02
N LEU A 77 12.39 0.97 -5.10
CA LEU A 77 12.33 -0.30 -4.37
C LEU A 77 12.85 -1.45 -5.22
N PHE A 78 12.43 -1.50 -6.48
CA PHE A 78 12.80 -2.51 -7.46
C PHE A 78 12.87 -1.84 -8.82
N ASP A 79 13.44 -2.53 -9.82
CA ASP A 79 13.35 -2.08 -11.20
C ASP A 79 11.87 -1.97 -11.60
N GLY A 80 11.49 -0.78 -12.08
CA GLY A 80 10.11 -0.49 -12.44
C GLY A 80 9.17 -0.30 -11.26
N SER A 81 9.69 -0.06 -10.04
CA SER A 81 8.82 0.17 -8.88
C SER A 81 9.42 1.22 -7.94
N ILE A 82 8.81 2.40 -7.93
CA ILE A 82 9.26 3.56 -7.15
C ILE A 82 8.16 3.98 -6.20
N ALA A 83 8.50 4.11 -4.92
CA ALA A 83 7.59 4.58 -3.88
C ALA A 83 7.48 6.10 -3.92
N LEU A 84 6.26 6.60 -4.10
CA LEU A 84 5.93 8.02 -4.07
C LEU A 84 5.54 8.39 -2.64
N CYS A 85 6.52 8.65 -1.80
CA CYS A 85 6.29 8.77 -0.35
C CYS A 85 5.52 10.01 0.06
N GLU A 86 5.26 10.94 -0.86
CA GLU A 86 4.34 12.05 -0.63
C GLU A 86 2.88 11.67 -0.94
N GLN A 87 2.66 10.54 -1.62
CA GLN A 87 1.31 10.08 -1.96
C GLN A 87 0.86 9.01 -0.98
N ILE A 88 0.47 9.48 0.19
CA ILE A 88 -0.01 8.64 1.28
C ILE A 88 -1.53 8.59 1.19
N ARG A 89 -2.09 7.38 1.22
CA ARG A 89 -3.53 7.19 1.11
C ARG A 89 -4.03 6.20 2.16
N THR A 90 -5.29 6.38 2.55
CA THR A 90 -6.01 5.39 3.34
C THR A 90 -7.00 4.71 2.42
N ILE A 91 -6.93 3.39 2.35
CA ILE A 91 -7.84 2.60 1.53
C ILE A 91 -8.57 1.59 2.39
N ASP A 92 -9.78 1.21 1.96
CA ASP A 92 -10.51 0.12 2.58
C ASP A 92 -9.88 -1.21 2.16
N LYS A 93 -9.82 -2.18 3.06
CA LYS A 93 -9.27 -3.51 2.76
C LYS A 93 -9.99 -4.20 1.61
N SER A 94 -11.26 -3.87 1.37
CA SER A 94 -12.04 -4.42 0.26
C SER A 94 -11.46 -4.04 -1.11
N ARG A 95 -10.62 -3.01 -1.19
CA ARG A 95 -9.98 -2.60 -2.44
C ARG A 95 -8.78 -3.45 -2.82
N VAL A 96 -8.31 -4.30 -1.91
CA VAL A 96 -7.14 -5.13 -2.14
C VAL A 96 -7.51 -6.31 -3.04
N ILE A 97 -6.75 -6.49 -4.12
CA ILE A 97 -6.95 -7.60 -5.05
C ILE A 97 -6.08 -8.80 -4.64
N LYS A 98 -4.79 -8.55 -4.39
CA LYS A 98 -3.86 -9.61 -3.98
C LYS A 98 -2.57 -9.01 -3.41
N LYS A 99 -1.81 -9.85 -2.71
CA LYS A 99 -0.46 -9.51 -2.31
C LYS A 99 0.49 -9.79 -3.45
N LEU A 100 1.49 -8.94 -3.64
CA LEU A 100 2.50 -9.08 -4.69
C LEU A 100 3.83 -9.55 -4.13
N CYS A 101 4.36 -8.85 -3.13
CA CYS A 101 5.66 -9.16 -2.51
C CYS A 101 5.81 -8.37 -1.22
N ARG A 102 7.01 -8.41 -0.63
CA ARG A 102 7.33 -7.66 0.57
C ARG A 102 8.70 -7.00 0.38
N ILE A 103 8.86 -5.79 0.88
CA ILE A 103 10.16 -5.12 0.92
C ILE A 103 10.93 -5.59 2.16
N ASN A 104 12.27 -5.44 2.11
CA ASN A 104 13.12 -5.80 3.24
C ASN A 104 13.22 -4.63 4.24
N SER A 105 13.90 -4.89 5.37
CA SER A 105 14.00 -3.88 6.43
C SER A 105 14.81 -2.66 6.01
N PHE A 106 15.81 -2.81 5.14
CA PHE A 106 16.57 -1.68 4.64
C PHE A 106 15.69 -0.76 3.78
N GLN A 107 14.94 -1.35 2.85
CA GLN A 107 14.00 -0.60 1.99
C GLN A 107 12.93 0.09 2.83
N LEU A 108 12.44 -0.60 3.86
CA LEU A 108 11.44 -0.03 4.77
C LEU A 108 11.98 1.23 5.46
N ARG A 109 13.23 1.19 5.92
CA ARG A 109 13.87 2.36 6.54
C ARG A 109 14.07 3.51 5.55
N GLU A 110 14.39 3.20 4.29
CA GLU A 110 14.50 4.23 3.25
C GLU A 110 13.15 4.94 3.02
N VAL A 111 12.08 4.17 2.97
CA VAL A 111 10.73 4.72 2.81
C VAL A 111 10.34 5.57 4.02
N GLU A 112 10.63 5.09 5.23
CA GLU A 112 10.37 5.86 6.46
C GLU A 112 11.09 7.20 6.43
N ALA A 113 12.36 7.22 6.04
CA ALA A 113 13.15 8.46 5.94
C ALA A 113 12.54 9.41 4.90
N ALA A 114 12.10 8.89 3.76
CA ALA A 114 11.47 9.68 2.71
C ALA A 114 10.13 10.28 3.17
N ILE A 115 9.34 9.52 3.93
CA ILE A 115 8.09 10.02 4.52
C ILE A 115 8.39 11.16 5.50
N ARG A 116 9.39 10.99 6.36
CA ARG A 116 9.80 12.04 7.29
C ARG A 116 10.20 13.31 6.55
N ASN A 117 10.95 13.17 5.46
CA ASN A 117 11.33 14.30 4.62
C ASN A 117 10.11 15.00 4.02
N SER A 118 9.15 14.25 3.49
CA SER A 118 7.99 14.84 2.83
C SER A 118 7.06 15.54 3.82
N MET A 119 7.06 15.13 5.09
CA MET A 119 6.17 15.67 6.13
C MET A 119 6.92 16.49 7.18
N ARG A 120 8.23 16.55 7.11
CA ARG A 120 9.08 17.23 8.11
C ARG A 120 8.89 16.69 9.53
N LEU A 121 8.82 15.38 9.64
CA LEU A 121 8.73 14.74 10.95
C LEU A 121 10.10 14.50 11.58
#